data_efa756031b04cf5b23969044b3dd9e92
#
_entry.id   efa756031b04cf5b23969044b3dd9e92
#
_cell.length_a   1.000
_cell.length_b   1.000
_cell.length_c   1.000
_cell.angle_alpha   90.00
_cell.angle_beta   90.00
_cell.angle_gamma   90.00
#
_symmetry.space_group_name_H-M   'P 1'
#
loop_
_entity.id
_entity.type
_entity.pdbx_description
1 polymer ?
#
loop_
_entity_poly.entity_id
_entity_poly.type
_entity_poly.pdbx_seq_one_letter_code
_entity_poly.pdbx_strand_id
1 'polypeptide(L)'
;MSNSERLSQTAASIGGGRGIFNEDALYHEIGLQESVPKLITLLETEYPNAEFLWKKRITKREIAAKVNPKVPYNPEVEKSFVSPDGGVLFVKYEGEEYPILISEAKKQGTNVKRLYEGLPKQSKGNAIERAYKNIDEFKLYCEDLNYFPYVIFACGCDFERGSSILDRLDAMTRYEPRNANYVADLPQKVTIYIQEDYFTANEMFDKIYDVAKTSLKCIGV
;
A
#
# COMPACT_ATOMS: atom_id res chain seq x y z
N MET A 1 12.09 -24.99 -4.22
CA MET A 1 12.75 -24.31 -5.36
C MET A 1 13.52 -23.14 -4.79
N SER A 2 14.81 -23.00 -5.14
CA SER A 2 15.60 -21.83 -4.73
C SER A 2 15.19 -20.60 -5.53
N ASN A 3 15.47 -19.40 -5.01
CA ASN A 3 15.20 -18.14 -5.73
C ASN A 3 15.88 -18.10 -7.11
N SER A 4 17.06 -18.71 -7.25
CA SER A 4 17.76 -18.83 -8.53
C SER A 4 17.02 -19.69 -9.54
N GLU A 5 16.34 -20.76 -9.10
CA GLU A 5 15.53 -21.61 -9.98
C GLU A 5 14.25 -20.92 -10.45
N ARG A 6 13.61 -20.14 -9.58
CA ARG A 6 12.45 -19.29 -9.96
C ARG A 6 12.86 -18.19 -10.93
N LEU A 7 13.97 -17.50 -10.68
CA LEU A 7 14.52 -16.49 -11.58
C LEU A 7 14.87 -17.08 -12.95
N SER A 8 15.44 -18.30 -12.99
CA SER A 8 15.77 -18.98 -14.25
C SER A 8 14.52 -19.43 -15.03
N GLN A 9 13.48 -19.92 -14.33
CA GLN A 9 12.22 -20.29 -14.96
C GLN A 9 11.47 -19.05 -15.49
N THR A 10 11.47 -17.97 -14.74
CA THR A 10 10.88 -16.69 -15.18
C THR A 10 11.66 -16.13 -16.39
N ALA A 11 12.98 -16.22 -16.38
CA ALA A 11 13.82 -15.77 -17.49
C ALA A 11 13.66 -16.63 -18.76
N ALA A 12 13.52 -17.95 -18.63
CA ALA A 12 13.30 -18.86 -19.76
C ALA A 12 11.94 -18.63 -20.45
N SER A 13 10.94 -18.14 -19.72
CA SER A 13 9.61 -17.82 -20.26
C SER A 13 9.54 -16.43 -20.94
N ILE A 14 10.56 -15.58 -20.80
CA ILE A 14 10.61 -14.21 -21.33
C ILE A 14 10.87 -14.13 -22.86
N GLY A 15 10.97 -15.24 -23.55
CA GLY A 15 10.99 -15.24 -25.03
C GLY A 15 9.76 -14.62 -25.70
N GLY A 16 8.75 -14.19 -24.94
CA GLY A 16 7.46 -13.67 -25.39
C GLY A 16 6.80 -12.64 -24.48
N GLY A 17 7.47 -11.55 -24.17
CA GLY A 17 6.70 -10.34 -23.95
C GLY A 17 6.23 -9.98 -22.54
N ARG A 18 5.73 -8.77 -22.46
CA ARG A 18 5.20 -7.97 -21.33
C ARG A 18 4.13 -8.64 -20.43
N GLY A 19 3.61 -9.83 -20.80
CA GLY A 19 2.51 -10.50 -20.09
C GLY A 19 2.89 -11.03 -18.71
N ILE A 20 4.02 -11.68 -18.58
CA ILE A 20 4.42 -12.38 -17.33
C ILE A 20 4.68 -11.43 -16.17
N PHE A 21 5.22 -10.24 -16.44
CA PHE A 21 5.42 -9.23 -15.41
C PHE A 21 4.12 -8.64 -14.85
N ASN A 22 3.05 -8.63 -15.66
CA ASN A 22 1.74 -8.16 -15.22
C ASN A 22 1.02 -9.21 -14.36
N GLU A 23 1.15 -10.50 -14.68
CA GLU A 23 0.55 -11.59 -13.90
C GLU A 23 1.09 -11.60 -12.47
N ASP A 24 2.40 -11.48 -12.31
CA ASP A 24 3.03 -11.47 -11.00
C ASP A 24 2.64 -10.27 -10.12
N ALA A 25 2.50 -9.07 -10.71
CA ALA A 25 2.01 -7.90 -9.99
C ALA A 25 0.56 -8.12 -9.55
N LEU A 26 -0.24 -8.73 -10.41
CA LEU A 26 -1.63 -9.07 -10.13
C LEU A 26 -1.75 -10.04 -8.94
N TYR A 27 -0.90 -11.07 -8.85
CA TYR A 27 -0.90 -11.99 -7.69
C TYR A 27 -0.65 -11.27 -6.37
N HIS A 28 0.25 -10.29 -6.36
CA HIS A 28 0.54 -9.50 -5.17
C HIS A 28 -0.64 -8.62 -4.76
N GLU A 29 -1.30 -7.99 -5.73
CA GLU A 29 -2.53 -7.22 -5.51
C GLU A 29 -3.70 -8.10 -5.06
N ILE A 30 -3.86 -9.30 -5.66
CA ILE A 30 -4.89 -10.29 -5.27
C ILE A 30 -4.69 -10.72 -3.83
N GLY A 31 -3.45 -11.02 -3.40
CA GLY A 31 -3.17 -11.39 -2.01
C GLY A 31 -3.65 -10.34 -1.01
N LEU A 32 -3.46 -9.07 -1.33
CA LEU A 32 -3.96 -7.97 -0.50
C LEU A 32 -5.49 -7.86 -0.54
N GLN A 33 -6.10 -8.00 -1.73
CA GLN A 33 -7.55 -7.98 -1.90
C GLN A 33 -8.26 -9.14 -1.19
N GLU A 34 -7.61 -10.30 -1.02
CA GLU A 34 -8.11 -11.42 -0.25
C GLU A 34 -7.96 -11.23 1.26
N SER A 35 -6.94 -10.50 1.69
CA SER A 35 -6.64 -10.28 3.10
C SER A 35 -7.60 -9.28 3.75
N VAL A 36 -8.00 -8.23 3.03
CA VAL A 36 -8.88 -7.18 3.58
C VAL A 36 -10.28 -7.69 3.99
N PRO A 37 -11.00 -8.48 3.18
CA PRO A 37 -12.29 -9.06 3.62
C PRO A 37 -12.17 -9.96 4.85
N LYS A 38 -11.09 -10.75 4.95
CA LYS A 38 -10.82 -11.58 6.14
C LYS A 38 -10.60 -10.71 7.37
N LEU A 39 -9.87 -9.61 7.22
CA LEU A 39 -9.66 -8.64 8.28
C LEU A 39 -10.99 -8.05 8.75
N ILE A 40 -11.87 -7.63 7.84
CA ILE A 40 -13.19 -7.08 8.20
C ILE A 40 -13.98 -8.07 9.04
N THR A 41 -14.09 -9.33 8.60
CA THR A 41 -14.79 -10.38 9.33
C THR A 41 -14.22 -10.59 10.74
N LEU A 42 -12.91 -10.54 10.90
CA LEU A 42 -12.28 -10.65 12.22
C LEU A 42 -12.59 -9.44 13.09
N LEU A 43 -12.48 -8.22 12.55
CA LEU A 43 -12.77 -6.99 13.28
C LEU A 43 -14.25 -6.91 13.71
N GLU A 44 -15.18 -7.30 12.84
CA GLU A 44 -16.62 -7.39 13.18
C GLU A 44 -16.87 -8.37 14.34
N THR A 45 -16.10 -9.44 14.43
CA THR A 45 -16.18 -10.40 15.54
C THR A 45 -15.60 -9.82 16.84
N GLU A 46 -14.46 -9.11 16.76
CA GLU A 46 -13.80 -8.53 17.93
C GLU A 46 -14.48 -7.26 18.44
N TYR A 47 -15.12 -6.50 17.54
CA TYR A 47 -15.79 -5.23 17.82
C TYR A 47 -17.25 -5.27 17.33
N PRO A 48 -18.11 -6.05 17.95
CA PRO A 48 -19.48 -6.32 17.46
C PRO A 48 -20.39 -5.07 17.44
N ASN A 49 -20.00 -4.00 18.14
CA ASN A 49 -20.73 -2.73 18.17
C ASN A 49 -20.15 -1.67 17.21
N ALA A 50 -19.10 -1.99 16.48
CA ALA A 50 -18.51 -1.09 15.50
C ALA A 50 -19.05 -1.41 14.09
N GLU A 51 -19.24 -0.38 13.29
CA GLU A 51 -19.60 -0.53 11.88
C GLU A 51 -18.34 -0.29 11.03
N PHE A 52 -17.97 -1.29 10.22
CA PHE A 52 -16.84 -1.19 9.31
C PHE A 52 -17.31 -0.95 7.88
N LEU A 53 -16.65 -0.02 7.19
CA LEU A 53 -16.94 0.34 5.80
C LEU A 53 -15.69 0.19 4.94
N TRP A 54 -15.79 -0.58 3.90
CA TRP A 54 -14.70 -0.74 2.95
C TRP A 54 -15.00 -0.04 1.63
N LYS A 55 -14.13 0.88 1.24
CA LYS A 55 -14.19 1.61 -0.04
C LYS A 55 -12.99 1.24 -0.89
N LYS A 56 -13.21 0.70 -2.09
CA LYS A 56 -12.12 0.41 -3.05
C LYS A 56 -11.41 1.67 -3.53
N ARG A 57 -12.07 2.82 -3.47
CA ARG A 57 -11.58 4.10 -3.94
C ARG A 57 -12.21 5.24 -3.17
N ILE A 58 -11.49 6.34 -3.07
CA ILE A 58 -11.97 7.61 -2.53
C ILE A 58 -11.95 8.62 -3.67
N THR A 59 -13.03 9.34 -3.86
CA THR A 59 -13.09 10.39 -4.87
C THR A 59 -12.29 11.63 -4.45
N LYS A 60 -11.76 12.35 -5.40
CA LYS A 60 -11.10 13.65 -5.13
C LYS A 60 -12.05 14.63 -4.45
N ARG A 61 -13.35 14.52 -4.71
CA ARG A 61 -14.38 15.31 -4.05
C ARG A 61 -14.48 14.99 -2.57
N GLU A 62 -14.48 13.69 -2.18
CA GLU A 62 -14.48 13.30 -0.76
C GLU A 62 -13.25 13.85 -0.04
N ILE A 63 -12.06 13.76 -0.68
CA ILE A 63 -10.82 14.32 -0.11
C ILE A 63 -10.94 15.84 0.03
N ALA A 64 -11.35 16.54 -1.02
CA ALA A 64 -11.47 17.99 -1.01
C ALA A 64 -12.53 18.49 -0.01
N ALA A 65 -13.65 17.79 0.12
CA ALA A 65 -14.69 18.13 1.08
C ALA A 65 -14.21 18.04 2.54
N LYS A 66 -13.32 17.10 2.84
CA LYS A 66 -12.73 16.95 4.16
C LYS A 66 -11.67 18.01 4.44
N VAL A 67 -10.78 18.27 3.47
CA VAL A 67 -9.66 19.21 3.63
C VAL A 67 -10.11 20.67 3.58
N ASN A 68 -11.02 21.00 2.67
CA ASN A 68 -11.53 22.38 2.57
C ASN A 68 -12.96 22.41 2.05
N PRO A 69 -13.96 22.27 2.93
CA PRO A 69 -15.37 22.22 2.53
C PRO A 69 -15.90 23.52 1.90
N LYS A 70 -15.15 24.63 1.99
CA LYS A 70 -15.54 25.92 1.44
C LYS A 70 -15.08 26.14 0.00
N VAL A 71 -14.17 25.33 -0.52
CA VAL A 71 -13.71 25.44 -1.90
C VAL A 71 -14.70 24.71 -2.82
N PRO A 72 -15.35 25.41 -3.76
CA PRO A 72 -16.21 24.78 -4.74
C PRO A 72 -15.35 23.85 -5.61
N TYR A 73 -15.71 22.57 -5.61
CA TYR A 73 -15.04 21.56 -6.40
C TYR A 73 -15.60 21.55 -7.81
N ASN A 74 -14.75 21.50 -8.83
CA ASN A 74 -15.20 21.41 -10.21
C ASN A 74 -15.89 20.05 -10.46
N PRO A 75 -17.18 20.02 -10.83
CA PRO A 75 -17.91 18.77 -11.08
C PRO A 75 -17.28 17.86 -12.14
N GLU A 76 -16.50 18.40 -13.08
CA GLU A 76 -15.78 17.59 -14.06
C GLU A 76 -14.70 16.71 -13.44
N VAL A 77 -14.22 17.05 -12.24
CA VAL A 77 -13.23 16.29 -11.46
C VAL A 77 -13.90 15.21 -10.58
N GLU A 78 -15.23 15.15 -10.51
CA GLU A 78 -15.98 14.11 -9.77
C GLU A 78 -15.62 12.68 -10.18
N LYS A 79 -15.17 12.50 -11.42
CA LYS A 79 -14.70 11.20 -11.94
C LYS A 79 -13.29 10.83 -11.48
N SER A 80 -12.57 11.77 -10.88
CA SER A 80 -11.21 11.54 -10.40
C SER A 80 -11.22 10.90 -9.00
N PHE A 81 -10.40 9.87 -8.81
CA PHE A 81 -10.34 9.13 -7.54
C PHE A 81 -8.92 8.66 -7.25
N VAL A 82 -8.68 8.31 -6.01
CA VAL A 82 -7.51 7.55 -5.55
C VAL A 82 -7.98 6.14 -5.21
N SER A 83 -7.26 5.14 -5.68
CA SER A 83 -7.61 3.74 -5.50
C SER A 83 -6.37 2.97 -5.04
N PRO A 84 -6.13 2.86 -3.74
CA PRO A 84 -5.13 1.94 -3.21
C PRO A 84 -5.51 0.50 -3.56
N ASP A 85 -4.53 -0.38 -3.75
CA ASP A 85 -4.76 -1.74 -4.24
C ASP A 85 -5.64 -2.57 -3.30
N GLY A 86 -5.51 -2.40 -1.97
CA GLY A 86 -6.39 -3.00 -0.96
C GLY A 86 -7.56 -2.11 -0.53
N GLY A 87 -7.67 -0.91 -1.10
CA GLY A 87 -8.71 0.05 -0.74
C GLY A 87 -8.46 0.77 0.58
N VAL A 88 -9.52 1.34 1.13
CA VAL A 88 -9.56 2.06 2.40
C VAL A 88 -10.63 1.44 3.29
N LEU A 89 -10.23 1.00 4.48
CA LEU A 89 -11.15 0.51 5.50
C LEU A 89 -11.39 1.62 6.53
N PHE A 90 -12.66 1.86 6.82
CA PHE A 90 -13.12 2.83 7.82
C PHE A 90 -13.81 2.12 8.97
N VAL A 91 -13.82 2.77 10.12
CA VAL A 91 -14.74 2.49 11.22
C VAL A 91 -15.64 3.71 11.41
N LYS A 92 -16.94 3.47 11.67
CA LYS A 92 -17.83 4.52 12.17
C LYS A 92 -17.78 4.57 13.69
N TYR A 93 -17.45 5.72 14.22
CA TYR A 93 -17.39 5.99 15.64
C TYR A 93 -17.94 7.37 15.93
N GLU A 94 -18.85 7.50 16.88
CA GLU A 94 -19.50 8.76 17.26
C GLU A 94 -20.13 9.54 16.08
N GLY A 95 -20.59 8.84 15.05
CA GLY A 95 -21.24 9.44 13.88
C GLY A 95 -20.29 9.83 12.74
N GLU A 96 -18.98 9.71 12.94
CA GLU A 96 -17.95 10.05 11.97
C GLU A 96 -17.27 8.80 11.38
N GLU A 97 -16.74 8.91 10.15
CA GLU A 97 -15.97 7.85 9.48
C GLU A 97 -14.47 8.10 9.65
N TYR A 98 -13.78 7.18 10.32
CA TYR A 98 -12.32 7.23 10.53
C TYR A 98 -11.64 6.16 9.71
N PRO A 99 -10.64 6.49 8.85
CA PRO A 99 -9.86 5.50 8.13
C PRO A 99 -8.96 4.74 9.13
N ILE A 100 -9.05 3.41 9.13
CA ILE A 100 -8.23 2.55 10.01
C ILE A 100 -7.20 1.73 9.26
N LEU A 101 -7.33 1.65 7.92
CA LEU A 101 -6.37 1.00 7.05
C LEU A 101 -6.46 1.57 5.65
N ILE A 102 -5.32 1.92 5.08
CA ILE A 102 -5.11 2.22 3.66
C ILE A 102 -3.98 1.32 3.20
N SER A 103 -4.23 0.42 2.27
CA SER A 103 -3.24 -0.59 1.93
C SER A 103 -2.93 -0.63 0.44
N GLU A 104 -1.65 -0.74 0.13
CA GLU A 104 -1.12 -0.68 -1.23
C GLU A 104 -0.08 -1.77 -1.46
N ALA A 105 -0.12 -2.40 -2.63
CA ALA A 105 0.87 -3.36 -3.09
C ALA A 105 1.72 -2.75 -4.20
N LYS A 106 3.04 -2.86 -4.08
CA LYS A 106 3.98 -2.37 -5.10
C LYS A 106 4.98 -3.44 -5.45
N LYS A 107 5.04 -3.77 -6.73
CA LYS A 107 6.06 -4.64 -7.28
C LYS A 107 7.00 -3.84 -8.17
N GLN A 108 8.29 -4.04 -7.96
CA GLN A 108 9.30 -3.48 -8.83
C GLN A 108 10.42 -4.49 -9.09
N GLY A 109 10.43 -5.03 -10.29
CA GLY A 109 11.39 -6.04 -10.76
C GLY A 109 11.76 -5.82 -12.22
N THR A 110 11.83 -4.56 -12.67
CA THR A 110 12.16 -4.21 -14.06
C THR A 110 13.59 -4.60 -14.42
N ASN A 111 14.44 -4.80 -13.43
CA ASN A 111 15.84 -5.17 -13.60
C ASN A 111 16.07 -6.69 -13.61
N VAL A 112 15.08 -7.55 -13.43
CA VAL A 112 15.25 -9.02 -13.46
C VAL A 112 15.96 -9.47 -14.73
N LYS A 113 15.51 -9.02 -15.90
CA LYS A 113 16.14 -9.34 -17.19
C LYS A 113 17.58 -8.84 -17.27
N ARG A 114 17.84 -7.62 -16.80
CA ARG A 114 19.20 -7.04 -16.81
C ARG A 114 20.15 -7.80 -15.90
N LEU A 115 19.69 -8.18 -14.71
CA LEU A 115 20.49 -9.02 -13.79
C LEU A 115 20.83 -10.37 -14.42
N TYR A 116 19.86 -10.99 -15.11
CA TYR A 116 20.08 -12.24 -15.83
C TYR A 116 21.12 -12.09 -16.95
N GLU A 117 21.12 -10.96 -17.65
CA GLU A 117 22.08 -10.62 -18.71
C GLU A 117 23.42 -10.11 -18.17
N GLY A 118 23.62 -10.05 -16.84
CA GLY A 118 24.84 -9.51 -16.20
C GLY A 118 25.02 -8.00 -16.38
N LEU A 119 23.95 -7.30 -16.73
CA LEU A 119 23.96 -5.85 -16.94
C LEU A 119 23.68 -5.09 -15.63
N PRO A 120 24.24 -3.89 -15.43
CA PRO A 120 23.97 -3.10 -14.23
C PRO A 120 22.50 -2.72 -14.15
N LYS A 121 21.98 -2.67 -12.92
CA LYS A 121 20.62 -2.21 -12.65
C LYS A 121 20.39 -0.80 -13.17
N GLN A 122 19.19 -0.56 -13.66
CA GLN A 122 18.74 0.77 -14.05
C GLN A 122 17.60 1.18 -13.13
N SER A 123 17.67 2.39 -12.59
CA SER A 123 16.54 3.00 -11.89
C SER A 123 15.45 3.33 -12.91
N LYS A 124 14.56 2.36 -13.15
CA LYS A 124 13.38 2.54 -14.02
C LYS A 124 12.15 2.18 -13.24
N GLY A 125 11.18 3.04 -13.25
CA GLY A 125 9.86 2.74 -12.75
C GLY A 125 9.26 3.88 -11.94
N ASN A 126 7.98 4.07 -12.12
CA ASN A 126 7.19 5.13 -11.47
C ASN A 126 6.47 4.60 -10.22
N ALA A 127 6.84 3.39 -9.72
CA ALA A 127 6.13 2.79 -8.59
C ALA A 127 6.21 3.68 -7.35
N ILE A 128 7.39 4.22 -7.09
CA ILE A 128 7.62 5.11 -5.94
C ILE A 128 6.92 6.46 -6.13
N GLU A 129 7.05 7.08 -7.31
CA GLU A 129 6.38 8.35 -7.61
C GLU A 129 4.85 8.23 -7.54
N ARG A 130 4.29 7.11 -8.02
CA ARG A 130 2.85 6.84 -7.93
C ARG A 130 2.41 6.61 -6.49
N ALA A 131 3.17 5.84 -5.72
CA ALA A 131 2.92 5.64 -4.29
C ALA A 131 2.94 6.98 -3.55
N TYR A 132 3.95 7.81 -3.83
CA TYR A 132 4.10 9.12 -3.22
C TYR A 132 2.88 10.03 -3.46
N LYS A 133 2.37 10.07 -4.69
CA LYS A 133 1.16 10.83 -5.01
C LYS A 133 -0.04 10.37 -4.19
N ASN A 134 -0.26 9.07 -4.09
CA ASN A 134 -1.36 8.53 -3.29
C ASN A 134 -1.17 8.86 -1.80
N ILE A 135 0.05 8.74 -1.30
CA ILE A 135 0.40 9.08 0.09
C ILE A 135 0.07 10.54 0.39
N ASP A 136 0.50 11.48 -0.46
CA ASP A 136 0.25 12.91 -0.24
C ASP A 136 -1.26 13.23 -0.19
N GLU A 137 -2.05 12.63 -1.06
CA GLU A 137 -3.50 12.83 -1.07
C GLU A 137 -4.16 12.27 0.21
N PHE A 138 -3.74 11.09 0.66
CA PHE A 138 -4.26 10.52 1.91
C PHE A 138 -3.71 11.22 3.16
N LYS A 139 -2.53 11.82 3.12
CA LYS A 139 -2.04 12.68 4.20
C LYS A 139 -2.95 13.88 4.42
N LEU A 140 -3.36 14.52 3.33
CA LEU A 140 -4.35 15.60 3.43
C LEU A 140 -5.69 15.09 3.99
N TYR A 141 -6.14 13.92 3.56
CA TYR A 141 -7.38 13.31 4.07
C TYR A 141 -7.33 12.98 5.56
N CYS A 142 -6.16 12.64 6.08
CA CYS A 142 -5.91 12.27 7.48
C CYS A 142 -5.24 13.39 8.30
N GLU A 143 -5.26 14.64 7.83
CA GLU A 143 -4.50 15.74 8.42
C GLU A 143 -4.87 15.98 9.89
N ASP A 144 -6.14 15.82 10.24
CA ASP A 144 -6.67 16.04 11.59
C ASP A 144 -6.48 14.83 12.53
N LEU A 145 -5.93 13.72 12.02
CA LEU A 145 -5.71 12.51 12.80
C LEU A 145 -4.32 12.49 13.43
N ASN A 146 -4.22 11.93 14.64
CA ASN A 146 -2.95 11.71 15.33
C ASN A 146 -2.24 10.42 14.87
N TYR A 147 -2.73 9.75 13.83
CA TYR A 147 -2.17 8.55 13.22
C TYR A 147 -2.34 8.59 11.71
N PHE A 148 -1.58 7.75 10.99
CA PHE A 148 -1.70 7.63 9.54
C PHE A 148 -1.71 6.14 9.14
N PRO A 149 -2.88 5.55 8.83
CA PRO A 149 -3.06 4.11 8.66
C PRO A 149 -2.65 3.61 7.27
N TYR A 150 -1.58 4.15 6.70
CA TYR A 150 -1.13 3.81 5.36
C TYR A 150 -0.01 2.77 5.40
N VAL A 151 -0.23 1.63 4.75
CA VAL A 151 0.73 0.55 4.63
C VAL A 151 1.01 0.19 3.17
N ILE A 152 2.28 -0.02 2.84
CA ILE A 152 2.75 -0.46 1.53
C ILE A 152 3.46 -1.80 1.67
N PHE A 153 3.06 -2.75 0.85
CA PHE A 153 3.77 -4.00 0.63
C PHE A 153 4.58 -3.89 -0.65
N ALA A 154 5.89 -3.78 -0.52
CA ALA A 154 6.80 -3.61 -1.63
C ALA A 154 7.63 -4.86 -1.87
N CYS A 155 7.59 -5.42 -3.07
CA CYS A 155 8.37 -6.60 -3.42
C CYS A 155 9.10 -6.48 -4.75
N GLY A 156 10.14 -7.28 -4.91
CA GLY A 156 10.92 -7.40 -6.15
C GLY A 156 12.37 -6.96 -6.01
N CYS A 157 13.17 -7.38 -6.95
CA CYS A 157 14.63 -7.21 -6.92
C CYS A 157 15.13 -5.77 -6.93
N ASP A 158 14.28 -4.80 -7.27
CA ASP A 158 14.66 -3.40 -7.26
C ASP A 158 14.54 -2.74 -5.87
N PHE A 159 13.91 -3.45 -4.90
CA PHE A 159 13.83 -3.03 -3.49
C PHE A 159 14.95 -3.61 -2.63
N GLU A 160 16.00 -4.14 -3.21
CA GLU A 160 17.12 -4.68 -2.46
C GLU A 160 18.05 -3.57 -1.92
N ARG A 161 18.88 -3.95 -0.93
CA ARG A 161 19.85 -3.08 -0.30
C ARG A 161 20.84 -2.52 -1.32
N GLY A 162 21.06 -1.20 -1.32
CA GLY A 162 21.92 -0.51 -2.29
C GLY A 162 21.26 -0.21 -3.63
N SER A 163 19.94 -0.42 -3.75
CA SER A 163 19.21 0.06 -4.93
C SER A 163 18.93 1.54 -4.84
N SER A 164 18.97 2.24 -5.98
CA SER A 164 18.60 3.65 -6.04
C SER A 164 17.15 3.95 -5.63
N ILE A 165 16.31 2.92 -5.55
CA ILE A 165 14.94 3.02 -5.10
C ILE A 165 14.88 3.18 -3.59
N LEU A 166 15.68 2.39 -2.84
CA LEU A 166 15.78 2.56 -1.39
C LEU A 166 16.40 3.91 -1.02
N ASP A 167 17.44 4.34 -1.74
CA ASP A 167 18.03 5.68 -1.54
C ASP A 167 17.00 6.79 -1.75
N ARG A 168 16.09 6.63 -2.72
CA ARG A 168 15.01 7.59 -2.97
C ARG A 168 13.93 7.53 -1.88
N LEU A 169 13.63 6.36 -1.35
CA LEU A 169 12.75 6.20 -0.20
C LEU A 169 13.35 6.87 1.04
N ASP A 170 14.63 6.66 1.31
CA ASP A 170 15.34 7.27 2.44
C ASP A 170 15.43 8.79 2.31
N ALA A 171 15.64 9.31 1.10
CA ALA A 171 15.63 10.74 0.83
C ALA A 171 14.25 11.40 0.99
N MET A 172 13.18 10.64 0.84
CA MET A 172 11.82 11.08 1.09
C MET A 172 11.51 10.93 2.59
N THR A 173 11.90 11.88 3.41
CA THR A 173 11.77 11.88 4.90
C THR A 173 10.35 11.69 5.43
N ARG A 174 9.39 11.41 4.59
CA ARG A 174 7.95 11.30 4.92
C ARG A 174 7.51 9.88 5.26
N TYR A 175 8.36 8.86 5.08
CA TYR A 175 8.06 7.49 5.45
C TYR A 175 9.34 6.72 5.78
N GLU A 176 9.22 5.71 6.60
CA GLU A 176 10.31 4.84 6.99
C GLU A 176 10.05 3.42 6.46
N PRO A 177 11.02 2.83 5.70
CA PRO A 177 10.94 1.42 5.37
C PRO A 177 11.10 0.60 6.66
N ARG A 178 10.19 -0.34 6.91
CA ARG A 178 10.23 -1.17 8.12
C ARG A 178 9.86 -2.61 7.83
N ASN A 179 10.59 -3.51 8.49
CA ASN A 179 10.11 -4.86 8.78
C ASN A 179 9.37 -4.92 10.14
N ALA A 180 9.11 -3.75 10.73
CA ALA A 180 8.58 -3.58 12.07
C ALA A 180 7.10 -3.16 12.06
N ASN A 181 6.47 -3.25 13.23
CA ASN A 181 5.08 -2.88 13.42
C ASN A 181 4.85 -1.39 13.15
N TYR A 182 3.65 -1.08 12.72
CA TYR A 182 3.14 0.29 12.65
C TYR A 182 3.26 0.96 14.03
N VAL A 183 3.70 2.22 14.05
CA VAL A 183 3.88 3.01 15.27
C VAL A 183 3.01 4.25 15.18
N ALA A 184 1.99 4.32 16.02
CA ALA A 184 0.99 5.40 16.00
C ALA A 184 1.54 6.76 16.46
N ASP A 185 2.57 6.75 17.30
CA ASP A 185 3.27 7.93 17.80
C ASP A 185 4.18 8.59 16.75
N LEU A 186 4.23 8.04 15.53
CA LEU A 186 4.87 8.66 14.38
C LEU A 186 3.79 9.19 13.42
N PRO A 187 3.13 10.29 13.75
CA PRO A 187 2.01 10.80 12.97
C PRO A 187 2.46 11.07 11.53
N GLN A 188 1.59 10.71 10.59
CA GLN A 188 1.80 10.93 9.15
C GLN A 188 2.98 10.17 8.52
N LYS A 189 3.53 9.16 9.17
CA LYS A 189 4.51 8.25 8.56
C LYS A 189 3.82 7.02 7.96
N VAL A 190 4.26 6.66 6.76
CA VAL A 190 3.82 5.43 6.06
C VAL A 190 4.62 4.25 6.58
N THR A 191 3.95 3.15 6.82
CA THR A 191 4.62 1.87 7.06
C THR A 191 4.88 1.16 5.75
N ILE A 192 6.13 0.78 5.50
CA ILE A 192 6.52 0.04 4.29
C ILE A 192 7.17 -1.27 4.68
N TYR A 193 6.57 -2.37 4.25
CA TYR A 193 7.16 -3.70 4.33
C TYR A 193 7.83 -4.01 3.01
N ILE A 194 9.10 -4.37 3.06
CA ILE A 194 9.92 -4.63 1.88
C ILE A 194 10.49 -6.03 1.95
N GLN A 195 10.34 -6.79 0.87
CA GLN A 195 11.01 -8.07 0.69
C GLN A 195 11.28 -8.36 -0.79
N GLU A 196 12.17 -9.29 -1.05
CA GLU A 196 12.55 -9.67 -2.41
C GLU A 196 11.45 -10.50 -3.09
N ASP A 197 10.86 -11.43 -2.36
CA ASP A 197 9.76 -12.28 -2.81
C ASP A 197 8.38 -11.62 -2.59
N TYR A 198 7.34 -12.25 -3.10
CA TYR A 198 5.96 -11.82 -2.85
C TYR A 198 5.56 -12.01 -1.41
N PHE A 199 4.78 -11.06 -0.89
CA PHE A 199 4.03 -11.29 0.33
C PHE A 199 2.90 -12.27 0.06
N THR A 200 2.75 -13.27 0.91
CA THR A 200 1.58 -14.12 0.94
C THR A 200 0.38 -13.37 1.52
N ALA A 201 -0.83 -13.82 1.22
CA ALA A 201 -2.04 -13.24 1.80
C ALA A 201 -2.02 -13.28 3.35
N ASN A 202 -1.46 -14.34 3.96
CA ASN A 202 -1.35 -14.43 5.42
C ASN A 202 -0.34 -13.42 5.99
N GLU A 203 0.84 -13.26 5.37
CA GLU A 203 1.82 -12.26 5.81
C GLU A 203 1.24 -10.84 5.70
N MET A 204 0.49 -10.55 4.64
CA MET A 204 -0.20 -9.27 4.51
C MET A 204 -1.28 -9.09 5.56
N PHE A 205 -2.07 -10.17 5.82
CA PHE A 205 -3.13 -10.16 6.81
C PHE A 205 -2.64 -9.75 8.19
N ASP A 206 -1.58 -10.38 8.69
CA ASP A 206 -1.03 -10.07 10.01
C ASP A 206 -0.62 -8.60 10.11
N LYS A 207 -0.01 -8.06 9.07
CA LYS A 207 0.46 -6.66 9.04
C LYS A 207 -0.69 -5.65 8.96
N ILE A 208 -1.70 -5.90 8.11
CA ILE A 208 -2.87 -4.99 8.02
C ILE A 208 -3.73 -5.07 9.27
N TYR A 209 -3.79 -6.21 9.94
CA TYR A 209 -4.46 -6.35 11.23
C TYR A 209 -3.81 -5.48 12.31
N ASP A 210 -2.48 -5.51 12.44
CA ASP A 210 -1.74 -4.68 13.38
C ASP A 210 -1.98 -3.18 13.14
N VAL A 211 -1.97 -2.75 11.88
CA VAL A 211 -2.26 -1.35 11.52
C VAL A 211 -3.69 -0.96 11.89
N ALA A 212 -4.68 -1.78 11.55
CA ALA A 212 -6.08 -1.50 11.86
C ALA A 212 -6.34 -1.46 13.38
N LYS A 213 -5.80 -2.42 14.14
CA LYS A 213 -5.90 -2.46 15.61
C LYS A 213 -5.27 -1.24 16.28
N THR A 214 -4.11 -0.82 15.78
CA THR A 214 -3.44 0.37 16.31
C THR A 214 -4.26 1.63 16.03
N SER A 215 -4.83 1.73 14.83
CA SER A 215 -5.69 2.85 14.45
C SER A 215 -6.97 2.91 15.30
N LEU A 216 -7.63 1.76 15.55
CA LEU A 216 -8.79 1.68 16.43
C LEU A 216 -8.46 2.18 17.85
N LYS A 217 -7.31 1.78 18.41
CA LYS A 217 -6.84 2.28 19.72
C LYS A 217 -6.65 3.80 19.73
N CYS A 218 -6.12 4.38 18.64
CA CYS A 218 -5.94 5.83 18.54
C CYS A 218 -7.26 6.59 18.50
N ILE A 219 -8.34 5.97 18.01
CA ILE A 219 -9.68 6.53 17.93
C ILE A 219 -10.41 6.35 19.29
N GLY A 220 -10.04 5.35 20.07
CA GLY A 220 -10.68 5.01 21.34
C GLY A 220 -11.79 3.95 21.23
N VAL A 221 -11.74 3.15 20.16
CA VAL A 221 -12.66 2.02 19.91
C VAL A 221 -12.14 0.74 20.57
#